data_928cb1aa35a2ad9859d452e3c268a1a4
#
_entry.id   928cb1aa35a2ad9859d452e3c268a1a4
#
_cell.length_a   1.000
_cell.length_b   1.000
_cell.length_c   1.000
_cell.angle_alpha   90.00
_cell.angle_beta   90.00
_cell.angle_gamma   90.00
#
_symmetry.space_group_name_H-M   'P 1'
#
loop_
_entity.id
_entity.type
_entity.pdbx_description
1 polymer ?
#
loop_
_entity_poly.entity_id
_entity_poly.type
_entity_poly.pdbx_seq_one_letter_code
_entity_poly.pdbx_strand_id
1 'polypeptide(L)'
;MDKNIGKKLDGRYEITELIGEGGMADVYKAVDVVDNKTVAVKILKKEFAESEEFLRRFRNESKAIAVLSHPNIVKIYDVGFSEKIQFIVMEYIDGITLKEYMENEKILSWKDAVHFVTQILRALQHAHERGIVHRDIKPQNIMMFTDGTIKVMDFGIAKFAREEGKTATDQAIGTVHYISPEQARGDITDAKSDLYSVGVMLYEMLTGSVPFSGDNSVAVALKHLQEEIIPPIQVNSKIPRALSDVVVKAAAKNINMRYF
;
A
#
# COMPACT_ATOMS: atom_id res chain seq x y z
N MET A 1 27.58 7.33 3.67
CA MET A 1 26.62 8.33 3.15
C MET A 1 25.90 7.71 1.96
N ASP A 2 24.58 7.85 1.90
CA ASP A 2 23.84 7.39 0.74
C ASP A 2 24.28 8.15 -0.53
N LYS A 3 24.48 7.39 -1.63
CA LYS A 3 25.03 7.90 -2.88
C LYS A 3 24.14 8.93 -3.60
N ASN A 4 22.86 9.05 -3.22
CA ASN A 4 21.91 9.94 -3.85
C ASN A 4 21.73 11.27 -3.10
N ILE A 5 22.08 11.33 -1.82
CA ILE A 5 22.01 12.57 -1.03
C ILE A 5 22.93 13.63 -1.64
N GLY A 6 22.40 14.85 -1.80
CA GLY A 6 23.07 15.99 -2.44
C GLY A 6 23.00 16.01 -3.97
N LYS A 7 22.44 14.96 -4.61
CA LYS A 7 22.20 14.99 -6.07
C LYS A 7 20.94 15.76 -6.40
N LYS A 8 20.97 16.36 -7.58
CA LYS A 8 19.82 17.06 -8.18
C LYS A 8 19.32 16.28 -9.38
N LEU A 9 18.12 15.70 -9.25
CA LEU A 9 17.45 14.96 -10.33
C LEU A 9 16.80 15.95 -11.32
N ASP A 10 17.00 15.71 -12.60
CA ASP A 10 16.50 16.55 -13.72
C ASP A 10 16.74 18.06 -13.51
N GLY A 11 17.82 18.42 -12.75
CA GLY A 11 18.15 19.81 -12.44
C GLY A 11 17.16 20.50 -11.51
N ARG A 12 16.15 19.79 -10.98
CA ARG A 12 15.02 20.34 -10.22
C ARG A 12 14.90 19.78 -8.80
N TYR A 13 15.03 18.48 -8.59
CA TYR A 13 14.74 17.84 -7.30
C TYR A 13 16.04 17.54 -6.55
N GLU A 14 16.37 18.33 -5.55
CA GLU A 14 17.58 18.19 -4.74
C GLU A 14 17.31 17.23 -3.57
N ILE A 15 17.97 16.07 -3.59
CA ILE A 15 17.82 15.02 -2.59
C ILE A 15 18.49 15.43 -1.28
N THR A 16 17.73 15.42 -0.18
CA THR A 16 18.22 15.86 1.14
C THR A 16 18.39 14.73 2.15
N GLU A 17 17.51 13.74 2.13
CA GLU A 17 17.45 12.69 3.16
C GLU A 17 16.85 11.41 2.61
N LEU A 18 17.34 10.24 3.06
CA LEU A 18 16.71 8.94 2.85
C LEU A 18 15.63 8.74 3.92
N ILE A 19 14.37 8.61 3.53
CA ILE A 19 13.22 8.48 4.45
C ILE A 19 12.57 7.10 4.43
N GLY A 20 12.94 6.23 3.48
CA GLY A 20 12.43 4.86 3.41
C GLY A 20 13.22 3.99 2.46
N GLU A 21 13.47 2.74 2.87
CA GLU A 21 14.10 1.72 2.04
C GLU A 21 13.07 0.65 1.67
N GLY A 22 12.83 0.50 0.38
CA GLY A 22 11.89 -0.51 -0.14
C GLY A 22 12.59 -1.62 -0.93
N GLY A 23 11.88 -2.69 -1.23
CA GLY A 23 12.42 -3.82 -2.01
C GLY A 23 12.90 -3.39 -3.39
N MET A 24 12.10 -2.62 -4.13
CA MET A 24 12.41 -2.22 -5.51
C MET A 24 12.81 -0.76 -5.66
N ALA A 25 12.56 0.08 -4.69
CA ALA A 25 12.83 1.51 -4.74
C ALA A 25 13.10 2.05 -3.33
N ASP A 26 13.92 3.07 -3.26
CA ASP A 26 14.18 3.83 -2.05
C ASP A 26 13.45 5.18 -2.13
N VAL A 27 12.98 5.68 -1.00
CA VAL A 27 12.22 6.93 -0.91
C VAL A 27 13.06 8.00 -0.21
N TYR A 28 13.16 9.15 -0.84
CA TYR A 28 13.95 10.27 -0.34
C TYR A 28 13.07 11.49 -0.12
N LYS A 29 13.41 12.28 0.88
CA LYS A 29 12.98 13.67 1.00
C LYS A 29 13.82 14.52 0.05
N ALA A 30 13.20 15.44 -0.64
CA ALA A 30 13.86 16.33 -1.58
C ALA A 30 13.23 17.72 -1.57
N VAL A 31 13.96 18.69 -2.10
CA VAL A 31 13.46 20.05 -2.35
C VAL A 31 13.28 20.21 -3.87
N ASP A 32 12.08 20.55 -4.29
CA ASP A 32 11.81 21.09 -5.61
C ASP A 32 12.29 22.54 -5.63
N VAL A 33 13.44 22.78 -6.30
CA VAL A 33 14.07 24.10 -6.29
C VAL A 33 13.35 25.12 -7.18
N VAL A 34 12.43 24.68 -8.05
CA VAL A 34 11.61 25.56 -8.89
C VAL A 34 10.43 26.11 -8.10
N ASP A 35 9.70 25.23 -7.42
CA ASP A 35 8.50 25.59 -6.66
C ASP A 35 8.80 25.86 -5.19
N ASN A 36 10.07 25.72 -4.77
CA ASN A 36 10.55 25.87 -3.38
C ASN A 36 9.69 25.03 -2.39
N LYS A 37 9.46 23.76 -2.74
CA LYS A 37 8.55 22.88 -2.01
C LYS A 37 9.25 21.59 -1.62
N THR A 38 8.99 21.09 -0.40
CA THR A 38 9.39 19.74 0.01
C THR A 38 8.55 18.70 -0.71
N VAL A 39 9.21 17.70 -1.27
CA VAL A 39 8.61 16.57 -1.99
C VAL A 39 9.22 15.26 -1.52
N ALA A 40 8.52 14.14 -1.74
CA ALA A 40 9.08 12.81 -1.64
C ALA A 40 9.47 12.32 -3.05
N VAL A 41 10.63 11.68 -3.16
CA VAL A 41 11.13 11.14 -4.43
C VAL A 41 11.40 9.65 -4.25
N LYS A 42 10.66 8.82 -4.98
CA LYS A 42 10.84 7.38 -5.01
C LYS A 42 11.74 7.01 -6.19
N ILE A 43 12.94 6.49 -5.89
CA ILE A 43 13.97 6.15 -6.88
C ILE A 43 14.04 4.64 -7.05
N LEU A 44 13.87 4.15 -8.27
CA LEU A 44 13.97 2.74 -8.61
C LEU A 44 15.40 2.22 -8.43
N LYS A 45 15.56 1.06 -7.80
CA LYS A 45 16.86 0.40 -7.65
C LYS A 45 17.37 -0.10 -9.00
N LYS A 46 18.69 -0.09 -9.18
CA LYS A 46 19.35 -0.40 -10.47
C LYS A 46 18.97 -1.78 -11.03
N GLU A 47 18.87 -2.78 -10.17
CA GLU A 47 18.54 -4.17 -10.55
C GLU A 47 17.18 -4.28 -11.27
N PHE A 48 16.23 -3.41 -10.95
CA PHE A 48 14.93 -3.33 -11.64
C PHE A 48 14.97 -2.42 -12.87
N ALA A 49 15.93 -1.50 -12.91
CA ALA A 49 16.11 -0.59 -14.05
C ALA A 49 16.81 -1.27 -15.26
N GLU A 50 17.30 -2.50 -15.12
CA GLU A 50 17.95 -3.26 -16.20
C GLU A 50 16.95 -4.02 -17.09
N SER A 51 15.70 -4.21 -16.66
CA SER A 51 14.64 -4.86 -17.44
C SER A 51 13.84 -3.83 -18.23
N GLU A 52 13.96 -3.82 -19.56
CA GLU A 52 13.18 -2.92 -20.43
C GLU A 52 11.65 -3.15 -20.29
N GLU A 53 11.24 -4.39 -20.13
CA GLU A 53 9.84 -4.74 -19.92
C GLU A 53 9.32 -4.17 -18.60
N PHE A 54 10.09 -4.31 -17.52
CA PHE A 54 9.78 -3.72 -16.22
C PHE A 54 9.66 -2.20 -16.32
N LEU A 55 10.62 -1.54 -16.95
CA LEU A 55 10.62 -0.08 -17.13
C LEU A 55 9.42 0.40 -17.92
N ARG A 56 9.04 -0.29 -19.00
CA ARG A 56 7.85 0.04 -19.79
C ARG A 56 6.58 -0.02 -18.94
N ARG A 57 6.42 -1.08 -18.15
CA ARG A 57 5.28 -1.26 -17.24
C ARG A 57 5.29 -0.18 -16.15
N PHE A 58 6.42 0.02 -15.49
CA PHE A 58 6.58 1.05 -14.45
C PHE A 58 6.19 2.44 -14.97
N ARG A 59 6.63 2.82 -16.19
CA ARG A 59 6.28 4.09 -16.84
C ARG A 59 4.78 4.21 -17.09
N ASN A 60 4.16 3.18 -17.63
CA ASN A 60 2.74 3.21 -17.96
C ASN A 60 1.87 3.32 -16.70
N GLU A 61 2.18 2.57 -15.65
CA GLU A 61 1.42 2.65 -14.39
C GLU A 61 1.66 3.96 -13.65
N SER A 62 2.90 4.42 -13.57
CA SER A 62 3.18 5.72 -12.94
C SER A 62 2.38 6.84 -13.60
N LYS A 63 2.26 6.84 -14.94
CA LYS A 63 1.43 7.81 -15.67
C LYS A 63 -0.07 7.63 -15.37
N ALA A 64 -0.55 6.38 -15.30
CA ALA A 64 -1.95 6.09 -14.98
C ALA A 64 -2.32 6.55 -13.58
N ILE A 65 -1.41 6.36 -12.60
CA ILE A 65 -1.62 6.79 -11.22
C ILE A 65 -1.51 8.32 -11.07
N ALA A 66 -0.66 8.98 -11.86
CA ALA A 66 -0.47 10.44 -11.79
C ALA A 66 -1.74 11.25 -12.10
N VAL A 67 -2.75 10.65 -12.76
CA VAL A 67 -4.04 11.32 -13.00
C VAL A 67 -5.00 11.25 -11.80
N LEU A 68 -4.69 10.44 -10.77
CA LEU A 68 -5.51 10.37 -9.57
C LEU A 68 -5.38 11.66 -8.75
N SER A 69 -6.49 12.31 -8.49
CA SER A 69 -6.58 13.50 -7.65
C SER A 69 -7.69 13.33 -6.64
N HIS A 70 -7.33 13.01 -5.39
CA HIS A 70 -8.26 12.79 -4.30
C HIS A 70 -7.61 13.18 -2.97
N PRO A 71 -8.32 13.76 -1.97
CA PRO A 71 -7.73 14.16 -0.70
C PRO A 71 -7.06 13.01 0.07
N ASN A 72 -7.56 11.79 -0.08
CA ASN A 72 -7.02 10.59 0.58
C ASN A 72 -6.09 9.75 -0.32
N ILE A 73 -5.57 10.29 -1.41
CA ILE A 73 -4.55 9.67 -2.26
C ILE A 73 -3.32 10.57 -2.28
N VAL A 74 -2.12 9.99 -2.15
CA VAL A 74 -0.87 10.72 -2.30
C VAL A 74 -0.76 11.25 -3.72
N LYS A 75 -0.57 12.56 -3.86
CA LYS A 75 -0.49 13.20 -5.16
C LYS A 75 0.87 12.95 -5.80
N ILE A 76 0.89 12.47 -7.03
CA ILE A 76 2.10 12.43 -7.87
C ILE A 76 2.23 13.78 -8.57
N TYR A 77 3.41 14.38 -8.50
CA TYR A 77 3.72 15.65 -9.14
C TYR A 77 4.44 15.48 -10.46
N ASP A 78 5.36 14.51 -10.54
CA ASP A 78 6.19 14.29 -11.70
C ASP A 78 6.70 12.85 -11.78
N VAL A 79 7.12 12.43 -12.97
CA VAL A 79 7.71 11.11 -13.20
C VAL A 79 8.90 11.27 -14.14
N GLY A 80 10.11 11.09 -13.62
CA GLY A 80 11.34 11.22 -14.36
C GLY A 80 11.85 9.89 -14.90
N PHE A 81 12.22 9.90 -16.18
CA PHE A 81 12.76 8.74 -16.91
C PHE A 81 14.06 9.12 -17.63
N SER A 82 15.17 9.09 -16.91
CA SER A 82 16.49 9.17 -17.53
C SER A 82 17.07 7.78 -17.80
N GLU A 83 18.08 7.67 -18.68
CA GLU A 83 18.77 6.39 -18.95
C GLU A 83 19.40 5.77 -17.68
N LYS A 84 19.69 6.59 -16.67
CA LYS A 84 20.44 6.16 -15.47
C LYS A 84 19.57 6.04 -14.22
N ILE A 85 18.47 6.81 -14.12
CA ILE A 85 17.66 6.92 -12.90
C ILE A 85 16.20 7.05 -13.30
N GLN A 86 15.37 6.18 -12.74
CA GLN A 86 13.92 6.25 -12.87
C GLN A 86 13.36 6.67 -11.51
N PHE A 87 12.52 7.68 -11.48
CA PHE A 87 11.99 8.20 -10.22
C PHE A 87 10.57 8.74 -10.35
N ILE A 88 9.86 8.76 -9.23
CA ILE A 88 8.53 9.38 -9.10
C ILE A 88 8.63 10.46 -8.04
N VAL A 89 8.17 11.65 -8.35
CA VAL A 89 8.06 12.77 -7.42
C VAL A 89 6.63 12.86 -6.91
N MET A 90 6.47 12.86 -5.60
CA MET A 90 5.15 12.85 -4.97
C MET A 90 5.09 13.80 -3.77
N GLU A 91 3.89 14.01 -3.31
CA GLU A 91 3.61 14.75 -2.09
C GLU A 91 4.41 14.18 -0.91
N TYR A 92 5.17 15.05 -0.25
CA TYR A 92 5.78 14.71 1.04
C TYR A 92 4.74 14.83 2.15
N ILE A 93 4.59 13.76 2.92
CA ILE A 93 3.67 13.71 4.05
C ILE A 93 4.48 13.73 5.33
N ASP A 94 4.29 14.79 6.12
CA ASP A 94 4.84 14.87 7.47
C ASP A 94 3.87 14.16 8.44
N GLY A 95 4.12 12.88 8.63
CA GLY A 95 3.23 11.99 9.39
C GLY A 95 3.87 10.63 9.63
N ILE A 96 3.06 9.70 10.14
CA ILE A 96 3.46 8.31 10.37
C ILE A 96 2.63 7.36 9.52
N THR A 97 3.11 6.15 9.33
CA THR A 97 2.29 5.10 8.70
C THR A 97 1.18 4.64 9.65
N LEU A 98 0.08 4.16 9.07
CA LEU A 98 -0.97 3.52 9.88
C LEU A 98 -0.44 2.28 10.62
N LYS A 99 0.61 1.62 10.08
CA LYS A 99 1.28 0.51 10.75
C LYS A 99 1.93 0.95 12.05
N GLU A 100 2.73 2.02 12.02
CA GLU A 100 3.37 2.60 13.22
C GLU A 100 2.33 3.06 14.24
N TYR A 101 1.23 3.67 13.79
CA TYR A 101 0.12 4.06 14.66
C TYR A 101 -0.52 2.83 15.35
N MET A 102 -0.82 1.76 14.61
CA MET A 102 -1.39 0.53 15.15
C MET A 102 -0.43 -0.19 16.11
N GLU A 103 0.87 -0.15 15.89
CA GLU A 103 1.87 -0.72 16.81
C GLU A 103 1.91 0.02 18.15
N ASN A 104 1.71 1.34 18.14
CA ASN A 104 1.65 2.16 19.35
C ASN A 104 0.34 1.94 20.12
N GLU A 105 -0.80 1.97 19.43
CA GLU A 105 -2.13 1.85 20.05
C GLU A 105 -2.57 0.40 20.32
N LYS A 106 -1.94 -0.58 19.64
CA LYS A 106 -2.22 -2.02 19.66
C LYS A 106 -3.61 -2.41 19.19
N ILE A 107 -4.66 -1.88 19.79
CA ILE A 107 -6.08 -2.12 19.41
C ILE A 107 -6.75 -0.76 19.26
N LEU A 108 -7.28 -0.50 18.08
CA LEU A 108 -8.00 0.75 17.84
C LEU A 108 -9.44 0.68 18.36
N SER A 109 -9.99 1.81 18.77
CA SER A 109 -11.43 1.89 18.97
C SER A 109 -12.15 1.59 17.65
N TRP A 110 -13.31 0.94 17.72
CA TRP A 110 -14.07 0.65 16.50
C TRP A 110 -14.48 1.94 15.75
N LYS A 111 -14.60 3.06 16.44
CA LYS A 111 -14.91 4.36 15.82
C LYS A 111 -13.76 4.88 14.98
N ASP A 112 -12.53 4.80 15.51
CA ASP A 112 -11.33 5.24 14.79
C ASP A 112 -11.05 4.31 13.61
N ALA A 113 -11.20 2.98 13.79
CA ALA A 113 -11.05 2.02 12.72
C ALA A 113 -12.04 2.31 11.56
N VAL A 114 -13.31 2.59 11.86
CA VAL A 114 -14.33 2.97 10.86
C VAL A 114 -13.97 4.31 10.21
N HIS A 115 -13.46 5.29 10.97
CA HIS A 115 -13.04 6.58 10.44
C HIS A 115 -11.92 6.41 9.40
N PHE A 116 -10.87 5.66 9.71
CA PHE A 116 -9.76 5.41 8.78
C PHE A 116 -10.19 4.60 7.57
N VAL A 117 -10.92 3.49 7.78
CA VAL A 117 -11.37 2.64 6.68
C VAL A 117 -12.30 3.38 5.73
N THR A 118 -13.16 4.27 6.23
CA THR A 118 -14.03 5.10 5.37
C THR A 118 -13.22 5.98 4.43
N GLN A 119 -12.13 6.58 4.91
CA GLN A 119 -11.25 7.40 4.08
C GLN A 119 -10.51 6.55 3.03
N ILE A 120 -10.02 5.36 3.43
CA ILE A 120 -9.37 4.41 2.52
C ILE A 120 -10.33 3.97 1.43
N LEU A 121 -11.56 3.60 1.77
CA LEU A 121 -12.57 3.17 0.79
C LEU A 121 -12.94 4.28 -0.20
N ARG A 122 -12.99 5.56 0.23
CA ARG A 122 -13.19 6.71 -0.68
C ARG A 122 -12.03 6.86 -1.67
N ALA A 123 -10.80 6.68 -1.20
CA ALA A 123 -9.61 6.68 -2.07
C ALA A 123 -9.67 5.54 -3.10
N LEU A 124 -9.99 4.33 -2.65
CA LEU A 124 -10.12 3.15 -3.51
C LEU A 124 -11.25 3.29 -4.51
N GLN A 125 -12.43 3.78 -4.09
CA GLN A 125 -13.54 4.05 -5.00
C GLN A 125 -13.12 4.98 -6.13
N HIS A 126 -12.45 6.11 -5.80
CA HIS A 126 -11.96 7.06 -6.80
C HIS A 126 -11.00 6.42 -7.82
N ALA A 127 -10.12 5.51 -7.37
CA ALA A 127 -9.20 4.79 -8.24
C ALA A 127 -9.91 3.72 -9.09
N HIS A 128 -10.79 2.92 -8.48
CA HIS A 128 -11.54 1.84 -9.13
C HIS A 128 -12.45 2.36 -10.25
N GLU A 129 -13.13 3.51 -10.05
CA GLU A 129 -13.92 4.18 -11.07
C GLU A 129 -13.11 4.59 -12.30
N ARG A 130 -11.76 4.66 -12.17
CA ARG A 130 -10.80 4.95 -13.26
C ARG A 130 -10.05 3.70 -13.75
N GLY A 131 -10.51 2.51 -13.34
CA GLY A 131 -9.91 1.24 -13.74
C GLY A 131 -8.57 0.93 -13.06
N ILE A 132 -8.22 1.65 -11.98
CA ILE A 132 -6.97 1.47 -11.24
C ILE A 132 -7.24 0.68 -9.97
N VAL A 133 -6.63 -0.51 -9.86
CA VAL A 133 -6.67 -1.38 -8.68
C VAL A 133 -5.36 -1.26 -7.92
N HIS A 134 -5.42 -1.14 -6.59
CA HIS A 134 -4.23 -0.90 -5.76
C HIS A 134 -3.34 -2.15 -5.62
N ARG A 135 -3.93 -3.31 -5.34
CA ARG A 135 -3.29 -4.64 -5.25
C ARG A 135 -2.29 -4.85 -4.10
N ASP A 136 -2.03 -3.85 -3.28
CA ASP A 136 -1.13 -3.95 -2.12
C ASP A 136 -1.62 -3.08 -0.95
N ILE A 137 -2.92 -3.16 -0.65
CA ILE A 137 -3.50 -2.48 0.51
C ILE A 137 -3.01 -3.14 1.79
N LYS A 138 -2.32 -2.33 2.61
CA LYS A 138 -1.78 -2.71 3.92
C LYS A 138 -1.47 -1.46 4.74
N PRO A 139 -1.36 -1.56 6.08
CA PRO A 139 -1.13 -0.39 6.94
C PRO A 139 0.15 0.39 6.61
N GLN A 140 1.18 -0.28 6.08
CA GLN A 140 2.44 0.36 5.66
C GLN A 140 2.26 1.31 4.47
N ASN A 141 1.24 1.09 3.64
CA ASN A 141 0.93 1.90 2.46
C ASN A 141 -0.13 2.98 2.73
N ILE A 142 -0.43 3.24 4.00
CA ILE A 142 -1.34 4.30 4.44
C ILE A 142 -0.57 5.26 5.32
N MET A 143 -0.43 6.51 4.89
CA MET A 143 0.12 7.59 5.72
C MET A 143 -1.00 8.28 6.49
N MET A 144 -0.69 8.72 7.69
CA MET A 144 -1.62 9.41 8.57
C MET A 144 -1.01 10.73 9.06
N PHE A 145 -1.79 11.80 8.97
CA PHE A 145 -1.49 13.10 9.57
C PHE A 145 -1.92 13.13 11.03
N THR A 146 -1.41 14.12 11.77
CA THR A 146 -1.73 14.32 13.20
C THR A 146 -3.20 14.61 13.46
N ASP A 147 -3.94 15.11 12.47
CA ASP A 147 -5.38 15.39 12.55
C ASP A 147 -6.27 14.16 12.24
N GLY A 148 -5.68 12.98 11.99
CA GLY A 148 -6.39 11.75 11.62
C GLY A 148 -6.81 11.66 10.16
N THR A 149 -6.39 12.62 9.32
CA THR A 149 -6.53 12.48 7.86
C THR A 149 -5.55 11.43 7.37
N ILE A 150 -5.99 10.55 6.45
CA ILE A 150 -5.10 9.54 5.85
C ILE A 150 -4.89 9.78 4.35
N LYS A 151 -3.78 9.26 3.85
CA LYS A 151 -3.50 9.16 2.42
C LYS A 151 -2.98 7.78 2.04
N VAL A 152 -3.60 7.19 1.02
CA VAL A 152 -3.18 5.93 0.43
C VAL A 152 -2.01 6.19 -0.53
N MET A 153 -0.95 5.41 -0.38
CA MET A 153 0.28 5.47 -1.20
C MET A 153 0.40 4.23 -2.07
N ASP A 154 1.32 4.28 -3.01
CA ASP A 154 1.86 3.12 -3.74
C ASP A 154 0.83 2.27 -4.52
N PHE A 155 -0.12 2.92 -5.19
CA PHE A 155 -1.04 2.24 -6.11
C PHE A 155 -0.27 1.44 -7.19
N GLY A 156 -0.65 0.17 -7.37
CA GLY A 156 -0.29 -0.67 -8.52
C GLY A 156 1.18 -1.05 -8.75
N ILE A 157 2.12 -0.31 -8.18
CA ILE A 157 3.57 -0.43 -8.47
C ILE A 157 4.15 -1.78 -7.98
N ALA A 158 3.56 -2.39 -6.96
CA ALA A 158 4.07 -3.63 -6.35
C ALA A 158 3.84 -4.91 -7.19
N LYS A 159 2.93 -4.90 -8.16
CA LYS A 159 2.61 -6.10 -8.98
C LYS A 159 3.82 -6.58 -9.78
N PHE A 160 4.64 -5.67 -10.30
CA PHE A 160 5.75 -6.00 -11.20
C PHE A 160 6.90 -6.73 -10.51
N ALA A 161 7.21 -6.35 -9.28
CA ALA A 161 8.28 -6.99 -8.53
C ALA A 161 7.99 -8.48 -8.27
N ARG A 162 6.69 -8.85 -8.15
CA ARG A 162 6.28 -10.24 -7.94
C ARG A 162 6.29 -11.08 -9.23
N GLU A 163 5.92 -10.51 -10.37
CA GLU A 163 5.89 -11.20 -11.67
C GLU A 163 7.30 -11.58 -12.15
N GLU A 164 8.35 -10.84 -11.76
CA GLU A 164 9.74 -11.15 -12.13
C GLU A 164 10.45 -12.14 -11.18
N GLY A 165 9.76 -12.67 -10.16
CA GLY A 165 10.36 -13.65 -9.23
C GLY A 165 11.50 -13.10 -8.36
N LYS A 166 11.75 -11.79 -8.37
CA LYS A 166 12.87 -11.13 -7.68
C LYS A 166 12.59 -10.77 -6.22
N THR A 167 11.39 -11.08 -5.70
CA THR A 167 10.97 -10.71 -4.34
C THR A 167 10.93 -11.89 -3.39
N ALA A 168 12.07 -12.54 -3.16
CA ALA A 168 12.25 -13.51 -2.09
C ALA A 168 12.98 -12.90 -0.87
N THR A 169 12.59 -11.70 -0.43
CA THR A 169 13.16 -11.07 0.76
C THR A 169 12.11 -10.97 1.88
N ASP A 170 12.56 -10.78 3.13
CA ASP A 170 11.71 -10.65 4.33
C ASP A 170 10.58 -9.61 4.20
N GLN A 171 10.69 -8.63 3.29
CA GLN A 171 9.63 -7.68 2.97
C GLN A 171 8.42 -8.34 2.27
N ALA A 172 8.62 -9.48 1.58
CA ALA A 172 7.50 -10.27 1.04
C ALA A 172 6.64 -10.88 2.15
N ILE A 173 7.23 -11.16 3.32
CA ILE A 173 6.53 -11.74 4.48
C ILE A 173 5.47 -10.76 5.01
N GLY A 174 5.78 -9.46 5.16
CA GLY A 174 4.82 -8.45 5.62
C GLY A 174 3.64 -8.24 4.68
N THR A 175 3.82 -8.42 3.39
CA THR A 175 2.78 -8.23 2.36
C THR A 175 1.79 -9.39 2.30
N VAL A 176 2.20 -10.60 2.64
CA VAL A 176 1.36 -11.80 2.52
C VAL A 176 0.20 -11.82 3.51
N HIS A 177 0.28 -11.09 4.61
CA HIS A 177 -0.79 -11.03 5.63
C HIS A 177 -2.08 -10.38 5.15
N TYR A 178 -2.05 -9.61 4.06
CA TYR A 178 -3.21 -8.89 3.51
C TYR A 178 -3.58 -9.36 2.10
N ILE A 179 -2.92 -10.41 1.60
CA ILE A 179 -3.11 -10.91 0.24
C ILE A 179 -4.51 -11.51 0.08
N SER A 180 -5.18 -11.21 -1.04
CA SER A 180 -6.46 -11.85 -1.33
C SER A 180 -6.27 -13.29 -1.86
N PRO A 181 -7.29 -14.16 -1.71
CA PRO A 181 -7.24 -15.53 -2.22
C PRO A 181 -6.91 -15.62 -3.71
N GLU A 182 -7.48 -14.77 -4.53
CA GLU A 182 -7.20 -14.68 -5.97
C GLU A 182 -5.77 -14.25 -6.26
N GLN A 183 -5.22 -13.32 -5.49
CA GLN A 183 -3.79 -12.96 -5.61
C GLN A 183 -2.87 -14.10 -5.21
N ALA A 184 -3.22 -14.84 -4.13
CA ALA A 184 -2.44 -15.99 -3.67
C ALA A 184 -2.43 -17.14 -4.69
N ARG A 185 -3.50 -17.28 -5.50
CA ARG A 185 -3.57 -18.24 -6.61
C ARG A 185 -2.89 -17.77 -7.89
N GLY A 186 -2.59 -16.47 -8.01
CA GLY A 186 -2.12 -15.87 -9.27
C GLY A 186 -3.25 -15.57 -10.26
N ASP A 187 -4.50 -15.56 -9.82
CA ASP A 187 -5.67 -15.24 -10.63
C ASP A 187 -5.73 -13.74 -10.98
N ILE A 188 -6.65 -13.38 -11.90
CA ILE A 188 -6.92 -11.97 -12.22
C ILE A 188 -7.47 -11.26 -10.99
N THR A 189 -6.90 -10.10 -10.68
CA THR A 189 -7.29 -9.25 -9.55
C THR A 189 -8.09 -8.05 -10.00
N ASP A 190 -9.15 -7.73 -9.27
CA ASP A 190 -10.03 -6.59 -9.48
C ASP A 190 -10.19 -5.73 -8.21
N ALA A 191 -11.13 -4.79 -8.23
CA ALA A 191 -11.47 -3.94 -7.09
C ALA A 191 -11.81 -4.73 -5.81
N LYS A 192 -12.40 -5.93 -5.94
CA LYS A 192 -12.77 -6.77 -4.80
C LYS A 192 -11.56 -7.40 -4.09
N SER A 193 -10.41 -7.48 -4.77
CA SER A 193 -9.15 -7.87 -4.13
C SER A 193 -8.69 -6.82 -3.11
N ASP A 194 -8.81 -5.53 -3.44
CA ASP A 194 -8.52 -4.44 -2.51
C ASP A 194 -9.49 -4.45 -1.32
N LEU A 195 -10.79 -4.72 -1.57
CA LEU A 195 -11.80 -4.82 -0.50
C LEU A 195 -11.50 -5.97 0.48
N TYR A 196 -10.97 -7.11 -0.01
CA TYR A 196 -10.49 -8.18 0.85
C TYR A 196 -9.35 -7.70 1.76
N SER A 197 -8.35 -7.05 1.20
CA SER A 197 -7.21 -6.52 1.96
C SER A 197 -7.64 -5.47 2.99
N VAL A 198 -8.62 -4.60 2.65
CA VAL A 198 -9.24 -3.66 3.61
C VAL A 198 -9.95 -4.42 4.73
N GLY A 199 -10.67 -5.51 4.43
CA GLY A 199 -11.32 -6.35 5.42
C GLY A 199 -10.33 -6.96 6.41
N VAL A 200 -9.20 -7.49 5.93
CA VAL A 200 -8.12 -8.02 6.75
C VAL A 200 -7.47 -6.94 7.61
N MET A 201 -7.21 -5.76 7.04
CA MET A 201 -6.66 -4.62 7.77
C MET A 201 -7.61 -4.12 8.86
N LEU A 202 -8.91 -4.02 8.56
CA LEU A 202 -9.93 -3.67 9.56
C LEU A 202 -10.00 -4.70 10.69
N TYR A 203 -9.89 -5.99 10.38
CA TYR A 203 -9.77 -7.05 11.39
C TYR A 203 -8.60 -6.77 12.34
N GLU A 204 -7.40 -6.49 11.80
CA GLU A 204 -6.21 -6.21 12.61
C GLU A 204 -6.39 -4.96 13.48
N MET A 205 -6.96 -3.87 12.95
CA MET A 205 -7.27 -2.67 13.73
C MET A 205 -8.16 -2.96 14.94
N LEU A 206 -9.17 -3.81 14.78
CA LEU A 206 -10.19 -4.10 15.78
C LEU A 206 -9.74 -5.15 16.82
N THR A 207 -8.84 -6.07 16.45
CA THR A 207 -8.42 -7.21 17.28
C THR A 207 -6.98 -7.10 17.78
N GLY A 208 -6.17 -6.25 17.16
CA GLY A 208 -4.73 -6.09 17.44
C GLY A 208 -3.85 -7.18 16.81
N SER A 209 -4.40 -8.04 15.97
CA SER A 209 -3.65 -9.09 15.27
C SER A 209 -4.23 -9.39 13.89
N VAL A 210 -3.39 -9.84 12.98
CA VAL A 210 -3.85 -10.33 11.67
C VAL A 210 -4.66 -11.62 11.82
N PRO A 211 -5.66 -11.89 10.95
CA PRO A 211 -6.49 -13.10 11.07
C PRO A 211 -5.71 -14.38 10.80
N PHE A 212 -4.67 -14.32 9.99
CA PHE A 212 -3.85 -15.47 9.62
C PHE A 212 -2.37 -15.19 9.85
N SER A 213 -1.70 -16.07 10.57
CA SER A 213 -0.27 -16.07 10.84
C SER A 213 0.32 -17.45 10.58
N GLY A 214 1.62 -17.57 10.34
CA GLY A 214 2.29 -18.83 10.07
C GLY A 214 3.80 -18.66 10.07
N ASP A 215 4.53 -19.78 10.05
CA ASP A 215 5.99 -19.82 10.14
C ASP A 215 6.70 -19.24 8.90
N ASN A 216 5.98 -19.13 7.79
CA ASN A 216 6.49 -18.56 6.54
C ASN A 216 5.37 -18.01 5.66
N SER A 217 5.75 -17.26 4.62
CA SER A 217 4.81 -16.61 3.69
C SER A 217 3.86 -17.59 2.96
N VAL A 218 4.35 -18.79 2.66
CA VAL A 218 3.54 -19.82 1.98
C VAL A 218 2.44 -20.34 2.91
N ALA A 219 2.76 -20.61 4.18
CA ALA A 219 1.78 -21.05 5.17
C ALA A 219 0.68 -19.98 5.38
N VAL A 220 1.05 -18.69 5.44
CA VAL A 220 0.06 -17.60 5.54
C VAL A 220 -0.81 -17.52 4.28
N ALA A 221 -0.21 -17.59 3.09
CA ALA A 221 -0.96 -17.58 1.83
C ALA A 221 -1.95 -18.74 1.73
N LEU A 222 -1.56 -19.95 2.15
CA LEU A 222 -2.46 -21.11 2.18
C LEU A 222 -3.66 -20.89 3.11
N LYS A 223 -3.47 -20.25 4.27
CA LYS A 223 -4.57 -19.90 5.16
C LYS A 223 -5.54 -18.89 4.52
N HIS A 224 -5.02 -17.89 3.79
CA HIS A 224 -5.88 -17.00 3.01
C HIS A 224 -6.71 -17.74 1.96
N LEU A 225 -6.23 -18.86 1.43
CA LEU A 225 -6.97 -19.69 0.48
C LEU A 225 -8.02 -20.58 1.13
N GLN A 226 -7.75 -21.13 2.31
CA GLN A 226 -8.46 -22.29 2.86
C GLN A 226 -9.19 -22.03 4.17
N GLU A 227 -8.64 -21.19 5.07
CA GLU A 227 -9.20 -21.00 6.41
C GLU A 227 -10.19 -19.84 6.44
N GLU A 228 -11.35 -20.04 7.06
CA GLU A 228 -12.31 -18.96 7.32
C GLU A 228 -11.81 -18.04 8.43
N ILE A 229 -12.16 -16.76 8.32
CA ILE A 229 -11.80 -15.76 9.31
C ILE A 229 -12.65 -15.95 10.58
N ILE A 230 -12.01 -15.93 11.74
CA ILE A 230 -12.74 -15.90 13.02
C ILE A 230 -13.44 -14.54 13.13
N PRO A 231 -14.77 -14.46 13.32
CA PRO A 231 -15.45 -13.18 13.43
C PRO A 231 -14.81 -12.28 14.51
N PRO A 232 -14.49 -11.01 14.20
CA PRO A 232 -13.82 -10.10 15.15
C PRO A 232 -14.49 -10.00 16.51
N ILE A 233 -15.84 -10.08 16.58
CA ILE A 233 -16.61 -10.05 17.83
C ILE A 233 -16.29 -11.22 18.75
N GLN A 234 -15.85 -12.36 18.24
CA GLN A 234 -15.44 -13.52 19.04
C GLN A 234 -14.07 -13.31 19.69
N VAL A 235 -13.22 -12.46 19.09
CA VAL A 235 -11.90 -12.09 19.63
C VAL A 235 -12.02 -10.93 20.61
N ASN A 236 -12.85 -9.94 20.29
CA ASN A 236 -13.09 -8.76 21.11
C ASN A 236 -14.59 -8.44 21.14
N SER A 237 -15.25 -8.79 22.25
CA SER A 237 -16.70 -8.63 22.44
C SER A 237 -17.19 -7.17 22.47
N LYS A 238 -16.27 -6.19 22.53
CA LYS A 238 -16.59 -4.75 22.46
C LYS A 238 -16.86 -4.29 21.01
N ILE A 239 -16.56 -5.12 20.02
CA ILE A 239 -16.80 -4.81 18.61
C ILE A 239 -18.30 -4.95 18.32
N PRO A 240 -18.96 -3.94 17.70
CA PRO A 240 -20.34 -4.06 17.27
C PRO A 240 -20.53 -5.23 16.30
N ARG A 241 -21.60 -6.02 16.48
CA ARG A 241 -21.89 -7.18 15.62
C ARG A 241 -21.94 -6.82 14.15
N ALA A 242 -22.61 -5.73 13.81
CA ALA A 242 -22.72 -5.27 12.42
C ALA A 242 -21.32 -4.99 11.80
N LEU A 243 -20.37 -4.43 12.56
CA LEU A 243 -19.01 -4.18 12.08
C LEU A 243 -18.23 -5.50 11.91
N SER A 244 -18.41 -6.47 12.84
CA SER A 244 -17.84 -7.81 12.70
C SER A 244 -18.35 -8.49 11.41
N ASP A 245 -19.65 -8.40 11.13
CA ASP A 245 -20.28 -8.98 9.94
C ASP A 245 -19.75 -8.31 8.65
N VAL A 246 -19.47 -6.99 8.68
CA VAL A 246 -18.82 -6.26 7.57
C VAL A 246 -17.43 -6.84 7.28
N VAL A 247 -16.61 -7.07 8.32
CA VAL A 247 -15.26 -7.64 8.16
C VAL A 247 -15.33 -9.05 7.56
N VAL A 248 -16.18 -9.91 8.10
CA VAL A 248 -16.36 -11.29 7.61
C VAL A 248 -16.78 -11.31 6.14
N LYS A 249 -17.72 -10.45 5.75
CA LYS A 249 -18.17 -10.34 4.36
C LYS A 249 -17.07 -9.79 3.44
N ALA A 250 -16.34 -8.76 3.84
CA ALA A 250 -15.24 -8.20 3.05
C ALA A 250 -14.13 -9.23 2.82
N ALA A 251 -13.81 -10.04 3.86
CA ALA A 251 -12.79 -11.09 3.82
C ALA A 251 -13.30 -12.46 3.34
N ALA A 252 -14.47 -12.53 2.69
CA ALA A 252 -15.00 -13.77 2.15
C ALA A 252 -14.06 -14.37 1.08
N LYS A 253 -13.86 -15.70 1.11
CA LYS A 253 -12.99 -16.41 0.15
C LYS A 253 -13.53 -16.34 -1.27
N ASN A 254 -14.83 -16.54 -1.42
CA ASN A 254 -15.50 -16.39 -2.71
C ASN A 254 -15.67 -14.90 -3.01
N ILE A 255 -15.03 -14.43 -4.09
CA ILE A 255 -15.03 -13.03 -4.55
C ILE A 255 -16.47 -12.51 -4.80
N ASN A 256 -17.41 -13.39 -5.17
CA ASN A 256 -18.80 -13.00 -5.45
C ASN A 256 -19.63 -12.76 -4.16
N MET A 257 -19.13 -13.20 -3.02
CA MET A 257 -19.78 -12.98 -1.72
C MET A 257 -19.35 -11.66 -1.05
N ARG A 258 -18.35 -10.98 -1.59
CA ARG A 258 -17.85 -9.69 -1.10
C ARG A 258 -18.76 -8.53 -1.52
N TYR A 259 -18.44 -7.35 -1.04
CA TYR A 259 -19.04 -6.09 -1.50
C TYR A 259 -18.68 -5.77 -2.95
N PHE A 260 -19.47 -4.91 -3.57
CA PHE A 260 -19.26 -4.40 -4.93
C PHE A 260 -18.56 -3.05 -4.89
#